data_8d80395e35996e77eda116011f8e6dd1
#
_entry.id   8d80395e35996e77eda116011f8e6dd1
#
_cell.length_a   1.000
_cell.length_b   1.000
_cell.length_c   1.000
_cell.angle_alpha   90.00
_cell.angle_beta   90.00
_cell.angle_gamma   90.00
#
_symmetry.space_group_name_H-M   'P 1'
#
loop_
_entity.id
_entity.type
_entity.pdbx_description
1 polymer ?
#
loop_
_entity_poly.entity_id
_entity_poly.type
_entity_poly.pdbx_seq_one_letter_code
_entity_poly.pdbx_strand_id
1 'polypeptide(L)'
;CSNKFDIALAYPYLCREKSYSGYVMEQKIKALLARIVHPESGRNIVESGMVEHIDAGEGRVTVTLRFEKARDPFALKIKRQVEEAIARELSLDREHVAVIVREAAPKAAPAASQHTFTGGIGKVLAVASGKGGVGKSTVTANLALTLRNMGYRVGILDADIYGPSQPKMFGVEGYLPDAERIDGEDCILPADAMGIKLMSIGFFIKPSDALIWRDAMATNALRQMIHQTKWGGLDFLLVDLPPGTGGVHLAVISELKVTGAVIVSTPQQVAVADVRRGVEMFRADKIEIPVVGIIENMAWFT
;
A
#
# COMPACT_ATOMS: atom_id res chain seq x y z
N CYS A 1 40.29 -38.35 -30.71
CA CYS A 1 39.76 -38.65 -29.38
C CYS A 1 38.80 -37.56 -29.00
N SER A 2 37.55 -37.84 -29.13
CA SER A 2 36.36 -37.04 -28.85
C SER A 2 36.11 -36.97 -27.36
N ASN A 3 35.81 -35.78 -26.85
CA ASN A 3 35.05 -35.63 -25.63
C ASN A 3 33.93 -34.59 -25.88
N LYS A 4 32.75 -35.11 -26.23
CA LYS A 4 31.50 -34.40 -26.10
C LYS A 4 31.14 -34.42 -24.60
N PHE A 5 31.20 -33.26 -23.96
CA PHE A 5 30.60 -33.06 -22.66
C PHE A 5 29.09 -32.84 -22.85
N ASP A 6 28.28 -33.81 -22.37
CA ASP A 6 26.85 -33.71 -22.22
C ASP A 6 26.52 -32.64 -21.18
N ILE A 7 26.00 -31.50 -21.62
CA ILE A 7 25.42 -30.43 -20.76
C ILE A 7 23.93 -30.66 -20.56
N ALA A 8 23.48 -31.90 -20.46
CA ALA A 8 22.06 -32.24 -20.37
C ALA A 8 21.54 -32.53 -18.94
N LEU A 9 22.33 -32.31 -17.89
CA LEU A 9 21.95 -32.75 -16.53
C LEU A 9 21.89 -31.65 -15.45
N ALA A 10 21.91 -30.35 -15.77
CA ALA A 10 22.00 -29.32 -14.75
C ALA A 10 20.77 -28.40 -14.55
N TYR A 11 19.73 -28.45 -15.40
CA TYR A 11 18.55 -27.59 -15.20
C TYR A 11 17.23 -28.27 -15.63
N PRO A 12 16.58 -29.08 -14.77
CA PRO A 12 15.27 -29.65 -15.09
C PRO A 12 14.08 -28.66 -14.99
N TYR A 13 14.29 -27.37 -14.77
CA TYR A 13 13.21 -26.41 -14.55
C TYR A 13 13.01 -25.35 -15.65
N LEU A 14 13.72 -25.41 -16.78
CA LEU A 14 13.70 -24.34 -17.80
C LEU A 14 13.11 -24.73 -19.16
N CYS A 15 12.52 -25.90 -19.31
CA CYS A 15 11.78 -26.26 -20.53
C CYS A 15 10.48 -26.96 -20.16
N ARG A 16 9.46 -26.22 -19.73
CA ARG A 16 8.09 -26.60 -20.02
C ARG A 16 7.82 -26.21 -21.48
N GLU A 17 8.19 -27.09 -22.41
CA GLU A 17 7.68 -27.03 -23.76
C GLU A 17 6.14 -27.06 -23.66
N LYS A 18 5.47 -25.93 -24.01
CA LYS A 18 4.05 -25.94 -24.31
C LYS A 18 3.90 -26.97 -25.43
N SER A 19 3.22 -28.06 -25.17
CA SER A 19 2.97 -29.06 -26.20
C SER A 19 2.33 -28.36 -27.39
N TYR A 20 2.66 -28.76 -28.61
CA TYR A 20 2.09 -28.19 -29.84
C TYR A 20 0.56 -28.16 -29.81
N SER A 21 -0.08 -29.11 -29.14
CA SER A 21 -1.51 -29.17 -28.85
C SER A 21 -2.01 -27.98 -28.00
N GLY A 22 -1.28 -27.56 -26.97
CA GLY A 22 -1.65 -26.41 -26.12
C GLY A 22 -1.57 -25.08 -26.85
N TYR A 23 -0.59 -24.91 -27.73
CA TYR A 23 -0.46 -23.69 -28.55
C TYR A 23 -1.63 -23.54 -29.55
N VAL A 24 -2.03 -24.64 -30.22
CA VAL A 24 -3.16 -24.65 -31.15
C VAL A 24 -4.48 -24.34 -30.41
N MET A 25 -4.64 -24.85 -29.20
CA MET A 25 -5.81 -24.58 -28.38
C MET A 25 -5.87 -23.12 -27.94
N GLU A 26 -4.75 -22.53 -27.52
CA GLU A 26 -4.64 -21.12 -27.16
C GLU A 26 -5.04 -20.19 -28.33
N GLN A 27 -4.60 -20.50 -29.54
CA GLN A 27 -4.97 -19.74 -30.74
C GLN A 27 -6.47 -19.83 -31.06
N LYS A 28 -7.07 -21.01 -30.91
CA LYS A 28 -8.52 -21.19 -31.08
C LYS A 28 -9.32 -20.36 -30.06
N ILE A 29 -8.92 -20.40 -28.79
CA ILE A 29 -9.55 -19.63 -27.73
C ILE A 29 -9.40 -18.13 -28.02
N LYS A 30 -8.23 -17.67 -28.43
CA LYS A 30 -7.97 -16.28 -28.78
C LYS A 30 -8.86 -15.79 -29.92
N ALA A 31 -9.03 -16.61 -30.99
CA ALA A 31 -9.91 -16.32 -32.10
C ALA A 31 -11.40 -16.26 -31.68
N LEU A 32 -11.81 -17.10 -30.73
CA LEU A 32 -13.15 -17.10 -30.15
C LEU A 32 -13.40 -15.82 -29.34
N LEU A 33 -12.44 -15.43 -28.48
CA LEU A 33 -12.53 -14.25 -27.63
C LEU A 33 -12.53 -12.94 -28.44
N ALA A 34 -11.93 -12.93 -29.63
CA ALA A 34 -11.97 -11.77 -30.55
C ALA A 34 -13.40 -11.43 -31.01
N ARG A 35 -14.38 -12.30 -30.81
CA ARG A 35 -15.80 -12.00 -31.12
C ARG A 35 -16.52 -11.27 -29.98
N ILE A 36 -15.91 -11.17 -28.82
CA ILE A 36 -16.50 -10.50 -27.64
C ILE A 36 -16.06 -9.03 -27.67
N VAL A 37 -17.04 -8.13 -27.69
CA VAL A 37 -16.83 -6.68 -27.78
C VAL A 37 -17.13 -6.03 -26.43
N HIS A 38 -16.25 -5.14 -26.00
CA HIS A 38 -16.47 -4.35 -24.80
C HIS A 38 -17.53 -3.26 -25.09
N PRO A 39 -18.65 -3.19 -24.34
CA PRO A 39 -19.78 -2.33 -24.67
C PRO A 39 -19.47 -0.84 -24.73
N GLU A 40 -18.53 -0.36 -23.90
CA GLU A 40 -18.18 1.05 -23.84
C GLU A 40 -17.17 1.45 -24.93
N SER A 41 -16.14 0.63 -25.16
CA SER A 41 -15.07 0.95 -26.12
C SER A 41 -15.39 0.56 -27.56
N GLY A 42 -16.38 -0.33 -27.77
CA GLY A 42 -16.73 -0.86 -29.10
C GLY A 42 -15.63 -1.73 -29.72
N ARG A 43 -14.53 -2.01 -29.02
CA ARG A 43 -13.41 -2.84 -29.46
C ARG A 43 -13.55 -4.25 -28.92
N ASN A 44 -13.01 -5.24 -29.64
CA ASN A 44 -12.97 -6.59 -29.11
C ASN A 44 -11.93 -6.72 -27.97
N ILE A 45 -12.17 -7.65 -27.03
CA ILE A 45 -11.37 -7.80 -25.82
C ILE A 45 -9.94 -8.29 -26.09
N VAL A 46 -9.66 -8.86 -27.24
CA VAL A 46 -8.31 -9.31 -27.63
C VAL A 46 -7.50 -8.14 -28.20
N GLU A 47 -8.06 -7.38 -29.14
CA GLU A 47 -7.41 -6.20 -29.72
C GLU A 47 -7.22 -5.06 -28.73
N SER A 48 -8.12 -4.93 -27.76
CA SER A 48 -7.99 -3.97 -26.66
C SER A 48 -6.94 -4.36 -25.62
N GLY A 49 -6.29 -5.55 -25.75
CA GLY A 49 -5.30 -6.03 -24.80
C GLY A 49 -5.88 -6.47 -23.44
N MET A 50 -7.21 -6.67 -23.37
CA MET A 50 -7.85 -7.13 -22.14
C MET A 50 -7.53 -8.59 -21.81
N VAL A 51 -7.22 -9.42 -22.81
CA VAL A 51 -6.80 -10.81 -22.61
C VAL A 51 -5.30 -10.84 -22.29
N GLU A 52 -4.95 -10.98 -21.03
CA GLU A 52 -3.55 -10.97 -20.56
C GLU A 52 -2.89 -12.33 -20.73
N HIS A 53 -3.61 -13.40 -20.39
CA HIS A 53 -3.06 -14.76 -20.43
C HIS A 53 -4.16 -15.80 -20.68
N ILE A 54 -3.81 -16.81 -21.48
CA ILE A 54 -4.66 -17.97 -21.73
C ILE A 54 -3.81 -19.20 -21.41
N ASP A 55 -4.27 -20.03 -20.49
CA ASP A 55 -3.67 -21.33 -20.18
C ASP A 55 -4.69 -22.43 -20.50
N ALA A 56 -4.36 -23.28 -21.45
CA ALA A 56 -5.20 -24.39 -21.87
C ALA A 56 -4.41 -25.71 -21.73
N GLY A 57 -4.71 -26.46 -20.69
CA GLY A 57 -4.09 -27.75 -20.40
C GLY A 57 -5.11 -28.78 -19.93
N GLU A 58 -4.84 -30.04 -20.15
CA GLU A 58 -5.55 -31.25 -19.68
C GLU A 58 -7.02 -31.06 -19.26
N GLY A 59 -7.88 -30.61 -20.19
CA GLY A 59 -9.31 -30.44 -19.92
C GLY A 59 -9.73 -29.25 -19.09
N ARG A 60 -8.81 -28.34 -18.76
CA ARG A 60 -9.10 -27.09 -18.05
C ARG A 60 -8.59 -25.88 -18.83
N VAL A 61 -9.38 -24.81 -18.86
CA VAL A 61 -9.01 -23.54 -19.48
C VAL A 61 -9.05 -22.43 -18.44
N THR A 62 -7.96 -21.69 -18.32
CA THR A 62 -7.89 -20.49 -17.47
C THR A 62 -7.60 -19.27 -18.35
N VAL A 63 -8.46 -18.25 -18.29
CA VAL A 63 -8.28 -16.99 -19.00
C VAL A 63 -8.14 -15.86 -17.99
N THR A 64 -7.08 -15.08 -18.11
CA THR A 64 -6.88 -13.88 -17.29
C THR A 64 -7.27 -12.65 -18.11
N LEU A 65 -8.28 -11.93 -17.63
CA LEU A 65 -8.74 -10.66 -18.20
C LEU A 65 -8.24 -9.51 -17.36
N ARG A 66 -7.66 -8.51 -18.01
CA ARG A 66 -7.21 -7.26 -17.39
C ARG A 66 -8.05 -6.10 -17.88
N PHE A 67 -8.69 -5.39 -16.94
CA PHE A 67 -9.47 -4.17 -17.25
C PHE A 67 -8.64 -2.94 -16.92
N GLU A 68 -8.68 -1.93 -17.81
CA GLU A 68 -7.94 -0.67 -17.63
C GLU A 68 -8.57 0.22 -16.55
N LYS A 69 -9.88 0.10 -16.31
CA LYS A 69 -10.60 0.84 -15.29
C LYS A 69 -10.77 -0.02 -14.04
N ALA A 70 -10.43 0.53 -12.88
CA ALA A 70 -10.81 -0.06 -11.61
C ALA A 70 -12.35 -0.04 -11.49
N ARG A 71 -12.96 -1.19 -11.16
CA ARG A 71 -14.42 -1.39 -11.08
C ARG A 71 -15.15 -1.12 -12.41
N ASP A 72 -14.66 -1.71 -13.50
CA ASP A 72 -15.37 -1.66 -14.77
C ASP A 72 -16.78 -2.28 -14.63
N PRO A 73 -17.86 -1.54 -14.92
CA PRO A 73 -19.24 -2.04 -14.73
C PRO A 73 -19.58 -3.24 -15.63
N PHE A 74 -18.81 -3.46 -16.69
CA PHE A 74 -19.00 -4.55 -17.64
C PHE A 74 -18.13 -5.78 -17.33
N ALA A 75 -17.22 -5.72 -16.34
CA ALA A 75 -16.29 -6.79 -16.04
C ALA A 75 -16.99 -8.14 -15.76
N LEU A 76 -18.07 -8.14 -14.96
CA LEU A 76 -18.83 -9.34 -14.66
C LEU A 76 -19.59 -9.87 -15.89
N LYS A 77 -20.10 -8.98 -16.76
CA LYS A 77 -20.79 -9.37 -17.99
C LYS A 77 -19.80 -10.01 -18.96
N ILE A 78 -18.66 -9.40 -19.18
CA ILE A 78 -17.61 -9.90 -20.07
C ILE A 78 -17.07 -11.23 -19.55
N LYS A 79 -16.82 -11.35 -18.23
CA LYS A 79 -16.42 -12.61 -17.60
C LYS A 79 -17.39 -13.74 -17.95
N ARG A 80 -18.68 -13.53 -17.76
CA ARG A 80 -19.71 -14.55 -18.09
C ARG A 80 -19.73 -14.91 -19.57
N GLN A 81 -19.61 -13.91 -20.45
CA GLN A 81 -19.58 -14.13 -21.90
C GLN A 81 -18.36 -14.98 -22.31
N VAL A 82 -17.20 -14.74 -21.69
CA VAL A 82 -15.98 -15.52 -21.93
C VAL A 82 -16.16 -16.96 -21.44
N GLU A 83 -16.67 -17.15 -20.21
CA GLU A 83 -16.95 -18.47 -19.65
C GLU A 83 -17.92 -19.28 -20.54
N GLU A 84 -19.02 -18.67 -20.97
CA GLU A 84 -20.03 -19.31 -21.81
C GLU A 84 -19.52 -19.63 -23.22
N ALA A 85 -18.74 -18.72 -23.81
CA ALA A 85 -18.17 -18.93 -25.13
C ALA A 85 -17.20 -20.11 -25.15
N ILE A 86 -16.29 -20.19 -24.15
CA ILE A 86 -15.30 -21.26 -24.03
C ILE A 86 -15.98 -22.60 -23.72
N ALA A 87 -16.90 -22.62 -22.76
CA ALA A 87 -17.61 -23.84 -22.37
C ALA A 87 -18.36 -24.44 -23.57
N ARG A 88 -19.04 -23.62 -24.36
CA ARG A 88 -19.79 -24.04 -25.55
C ARG A 88 -18.88 -24.56 -26.67
N GLU A 89 -17.82 -23.83 -26.99
CA GLU A 89 -16.94 -24.17 -28.12
C GLU A 89 -16.11 -25.43 -27.85
N LEU A 90 -15.67 -25.59 -26.61
CA LEU A 90 -14.83 -26.73 -26.22
C LEU A 90 -15.63 -27.88 -25.60
N SER A 91 -16.96 -27.79 -25.52
CA SER A 91 -17.83 -28.78 -24.84
C SER A 91 -17.35 -29.14 -23.43
N LEU A 92 -16.87 -28.13 -22.70
CA LEU A 92 -16.40 -28.26 -21.32
C LEU A 92 -17.49 -27.88 -20.32
N ASP A 93 -17.52 -28.57 -19.18
CA ASP A 93 -18.35 -28.15 -18.07
C ASP A 93 -17.82 -26.82 -17.50
N ARG A 94 -18.71 -25.96 -16.99
CA ARG A 94 -18.34 -24.62 -16.43
C ARG A 94 -17.29 -24.70 -15.32
N GLU A 95 -17.21 -25.79 -14.59
CA GLU A 95 -16.21 -26.03 -13.54
C GLU A 95 -14.77 -26.13 -14.08
N HIS A 96 -14.63 -26.43 -15.38
CA HIS A 96 -13.34 -26.55 -16.06
C HIS A 96 -12.90 -25.26 -16.76
N VAL A 97 -13.71 -24.21 -16.72
CA VAL A 97 -13.40 -22.89 -17.29
C VAL A 97 -13.27 -21.86 -16.18
N ALA A 98 -12.06 -21.40 -15.92
CA ALA A 98 -11.78 -20.37 -14.92
C ALA A 98 -11.46 -19.03 -15.62
N VAL A 99 -12.22 -17.98 -15.34
CA VAL A 99 -11.92 -16.62 -15.80
C VAL A 99 -11.54 -15.74 -14.61
N ILE A 100 -10.29 -15.37 -14.57
CA ILE A 100 -9.71 -14.50 -13.55
C ILE A 100 -9.79 -13.06 -14.05
N VAL A 101 -10.52 -12.20 -13.34
CA VAL A 101 -10.56 -10.78 -13.62
C VAL A 101 -9.50 -10.09 -12.76
N ARG A 102 -8.51 -9.48 -13.42
CA ARG A 102 -7.57 -8.55 -12.80
C ARG A 102 -8.00 -7.15 -13.15
N GLU A 103 -8.38 -6.39 -12.16
CA GLU A 103 -8.47 -4.95 -12.34
C GLU A 103 -7.06 -4.41 -12.51
N ALA A 104 -6.85 -3.50 -13.46
CA ALA A 104 -5.59 -2.78 -13.48
C ALA A 104 -5.43 -2.15 -12.11
N ALA A 105 -4.30 -2.42 -11.47
CA ALA A 105 -3.87 -1.52 -10.39
C ALA A 105 -4.03 -0.10 -10.95
N PRO A 106 -4.65 0.83 -10.20
CA PRO A 106 -4.82 2.18 -10.70
C PRO A 106 -3.50 2.56 -11.33
N LYS A 107 -3.53 2.90 -12.63
CA LYS A 107 -2.33 3.33 -13.36
C LYS A 107 -1.68 4.31 -12.42
N ALA A 108 -0.49 3.97 -11.91
CA ALA A 108 0.34 5.00 -11.32
C ALA A 108 0.34 6.09 -12.38
N ALA A 109 -0.26 7.23 -12.06
CA ALA A 109 -0.19 8.40 -12.91
C ALA A 109 1.26 8.49 -13.36
N PRO A 110 1.55 8.79 -14.64
CA PRO A 110 2.93 8.91 -15.07
C PRO A 110 3.63 9.69 -13.98
N ALA A 111 4.78 9.21 -13.54
CA ALA A 111 5.56 9.88 -12.52
C ALA A 111 5.82 11.31 -13.04
N ALA A 112 4.83 12.16 -12.91
CA ALA A 112 5.03 13.58 -12.83
C ALA A 112 6.05 13.70 -11.71
N SER A 113 7.14 14.37 -11.98
CA SER A 113 8.13 14.75 -11.00
C SER A 113 7.35 15.21 -9.75
N GLN A 114 7.13 14.29 -8.80
CA GLN A 114 6.37 14.61 -7.60
C GLN A 114 7.27 15.57 -6.85
N HIS A 115 6.98 16.85 -6.97
CA HIS A 115 7.48 17.85 -6.04
C HIS A 115 6.91 17.45 -4.68
N THR A 116 7.70 16.64 -3.97
CA THR A 116 7.33 16.21 -2.63
C THR A 116 7.43 17.42 -1.73
N PHE A 117 6.29 17.89 -1.22
CA PHE A 117 6.24 18.98 -0.21
C PHE A 117 6.94 18.59 1.12
N THR A 118 7.59 17.43 1.15
CA THR A 118 8.51 16.99 2.22
C THR A 118 9.88 17.71 2.14
N GLY A 119 10.13 18.48 1.10
CA GLY A 119 11.32 19.33 1.03
C GLY A 119 11.33 20.36 2.17
N GLY A 120 12.44 20.38 2.94
CA GLY A 120 12.60 21.31 4.08
C GLY A 120 12.28 20.68 5.45
N ILE A 121 12.06 19.37 5.55
CA ILE A 121 11.97 18.65 6.83
C ILE A 121 13.39 18.25 7.27
N GLY A 122 13.82 18.72 8.43
CA GLY A 122 15.14 18.46 8.98
C GLY A 122 15.32 17.02 9.45
N LYS A 123 14.47 16.57 10.37
CA LYS A 123 14.49 15.23 10.96
C LYS A 123 13.10 14.60 10.95
N VAL A 124 13.02 13.33 10.59
CA VAL A 124 11.79 12.55 10.66
C VAL A 124 11.98 11.46 11.71
N LEU A 125 11.16 11.48 12.76
CA LEU A 125 11.18 10.50 13.84
C LEU A 125 9.92 9.63 13.79
N ALA A 126 10.09 8.34 13.58
CA ALA A 126 9.02 7.38 13.69
C ALA A 126 8.76 7.04 15.17
N VAL A 127 7.53 7.17 15.64
CA VAL A 127 7.11 6.71 16.97
C VAL A 127 6.32 5.42 16.79
N ALA A 128 6.85 4.33 17.29
CA ALA A 128 6.33 2.99 17.09
C ALA A 128 6.04 2.30 18.42
N SER A 129 5.21 1.28 18.39
CA SER A 129 4.98 0.39 19.51
C SER A 129 4.71 -1.03 19.02
N GLY A 130 5.22 -2.02 19.74
CA GLY A 130 4.95 -3.43 19.42
C GLY A 130 3.50 -3.83 19.70
N LYS A 131 2.79 -3.11 20.58
CA LYS A 131 1.44 -3.43 21.02
C LYS A 131 0.59 -2.16 21.12
N GLY A 132 -0.73 -2.29 20.91
CA GLY A 132 -1.69 -1.23 21.17
C GLY A 132 -1.87 -0.94 22.65
N GLY A 133 -2.28 0.30 22.97
CA GLY A 133 -2.61 0.71 24.35
C GLY A 133 -1.44 1.06 25.26
N VAL A 134 -0.20 1.11 24.74
CA VAL A 134 1.00 1.47 25.53
C VAL A 134 1.19 2.98 25.70
N GLY A 135 0.33 3.81 25.11
CA GLY A 135 0.43 5.27 25.17
C GLY A 135 1.31 5.89 24.09
N LYS A 136 1.56 5.19 22.97
CA LYS A 136 2.34 5.66 21.81
C LYS A 136 1.94 7.07 21.38
N SER A 137 0.68 7.28 21.07
CA SER A 137 0.17 8.58 20.57
C SER A 137 0.26 9.69 21.62
N THR A 138 0.09 9.36 22.89
CA THR A 138 0.31 10.29 24.01
C THR A 138 1.78 10.72 24.08
N VAL A 139 2.70 9.78 23.92
CA VAL A 139 4.15 10.07 23.86
C VAL A 139 4.45 10.95 22.65
N THR A 140 3.89 10.64 21.48
CA THR A 140 4.06 11.44 20.26
C THR A 140 3.62 12.88 20.47
N ALA A 141 2.42 13.10 21.03
CA ALA A 141 1.90 14.44 21.30
C ALA A 141 2.79 15.21 22.30
N ASN A 142 3.18 14.58 23.41
CA ASN A 142 4.04 15.24 24.41
C ASN A 142 5.44 15.55 23.87
N LEU A 143 6.02 14.66 23.08
CA LEU A 143 7.32 14.87 22.45
C LEU A 143 7.23 16.06 21.46
N ALA A 144 6.17 16.15 20.67
CA ALA A 144 5.93 17.25 19.75
C ALA A 144 5.82 18.58 20.51
N LEU A 145 5.00 18.62 21.56
CA LEU A 145 4.84 19.84 22.40
C LEU A 145 6.16 20.23 23.08
N THR A 146 6.94 19.26 23.54
CA THR A 146 8.24 19.51 24.16
C THR A 146 9.22 20.13 23.16
N LEU A 147 9.34 19.55 21.96
CA LEU A 147 10.20 20.08 20.90
C LEU A 147 9.76 21.48 20.46
N ARG A 148 8.44 21.71 20.33
CA ARG A 148 7.91 23.05 20.04
C ARG A 148 8.27 24.05 21.15
N ASN A 149 8.14 23.67 22.43
CA ASN A 149 8.49 24.52 23.57
C ASN A 149 9.99 24.83 23.64
N MET A 150 10.83 23.98 23.04
CA MET A 150 12.27 24.23 22.85
C MET A 150 12.57 25.15 21.66
N GLY A 151 11.53 25.62 20.93
CA GLY A 151 11.67 26.56 19.82
C GLY A 151 11.78 25.90 18.44
N TYR A 152 11.61 24.57 18.31
CA TYR A 152 11.64 23.89 17.03
C TYR A 152 10.29 23.98 16.30
N ARG A 153 10.34 24.04 14.98
CA ARG A 153 9.15 23.91 14.11
C ARG A 153 8.82 22.42 13.98
N VAL A 154 7.67 22.02 14.47
CA VAL A 154 7.30 20.62 14.61
C VAL A 154 6.03 20.32 13.82
N GLY A 155 6.02 19.15 13.16
CA GLY A 155 4.84 18.55 12.58
C GLY A 155 4.56 17.15 13.16
N ILE A 156 3.32 16.74 13.08
CA ILE A 156 2.88 15.37 13.39
C ILE A 156 2.15 14.81 12.16
N LEU A 157 2.56 13.64 11.71
CA LEU A 157 1.81 12.79 10.78
C LEU A 157 1.21 11.63 11.58
N ASP A 158 -0.11 11.65 11.78
CA ASP A 158 -0.84 10.54 12.39
C ASP A 158 -1.20 9.51 11.31
N ALA A 159 -0.45 8.43 11.29
CA ALA A 159 -0.57 7.32 10.36
C ALA A 159 -1.30 6.10 10.96
N ASP A 160 -1.89 6.24 12.15
CA ASP A 160 -2.66 5.16 12.79
C ASP A 160 -4.07 5.08 12.20
N ILE A 161 -4.23 4.24 11.16
CA ILE A 161 -5.47 4.12 10.39
C ILE A 161 -6.63 3.57 11.23
N TYR A 162 -6.30 2.68 12.16
CA TYR A 162 -7.30 1.97 12.95
C TYR A 162 -7.71 2.71 14.21
N GLY A 163 -6.94 3.72 14.62
CA GLY A 163 -7.19 4.51 15.81
C GLY A 163 -6.57 5.90 15.77
N PRO A 164 -6.89 6.72 14.73
CA PRO A 164 -6.33 8.05 14.65
C PRO A 164 -6.72 8.87 15.87
N SER A 165 -5.77 9.23 16.69
CA SER A 165 -6.00 9.83 18.00
C SER A 165 -5.45 11.25 18.14
N GLN A 166 -4.52 11.66 17.28
CA GLN A 166 -3.91 12.97 17.34
C GLN A 166 -4.91 14.12 17.15
N PRO A 167 -5.91 14.05 16.22
CA PRO A 167 -6.94 15.08 16.11
C PRO A 167 -7.68 15.35 17.42
N LYS A 168 -8.00 14.29 18.15
CA LYS A 168 -8.68 14.39 19.44
C LYS A 168 -7.79 14.99 20.53
N MET A 169 -6.53 14.57 20.58
CA MET A 169 -5.55 15.06 21.56
C MET A 169 -5.28 16.57 21.40
N PHE A 170 -5.33 17.06 20.16
CA PHE A 170 -5.08 18.46 19.83
C PHE A 170 -6.36 19.29 19.67
N GLY A 171 -7.55 18.69 19.85
CA GLY A 171 -8.85 19.40 19.78
C GLY A 171 -9.24 19.86 18.38
N VAL A 172 -8.79 19.15 17.34
CA VAL A 172 -9.03 19.46 15.92
C VAL A 172 -9.75 18.36 15.17
N GLU A 173 -10.61 17.60 15.85
CA GLU A 173 -11.36 16.46 15.26
C GLU A 173 -12.26 16.86 14.09
N GLY A 174 -12.75 18.09 14.07
CA GLY A 174 -13.62 18.61 13.01
C GLY A 174 -12.86 19.29 11.86
N TYR A 175 -11.53 19.26 11.86
CA TYR A 175 -10.75 19.87 10.79
C TYR A 175 -10.95 19.14 9.47
N LEU A 176 -11.28 19.90 8.44
CA LEU A 176 -11.35 19.42 7.05
C LEU A 176 -10.16 20.04 6.30
N PRO A 177 -9.22 19.22 5.85
CA PRO A 177 -8.06 19.72 5.12
C PRO A 177 -8.47 20.46 3.83
N ASP A 178 -8.05 21.71 3.70
CA ASP A 178 -8.19 22.45 2.47
C ASP A 178 -7.11 22.04 1.47
N ALA A 179 -7.43 22.08 0.19
CA ALA A 179 -6.49 21.92 -0.91
C ALA A 179 -6.13 23.29 -1.49
N GLU A 180 -4.84 23.52 -1.65
CA GLU A 180 -4.30 24.71 -2.32
C GLU A 180 -3.50 24.28 -3.55
N ARG A 181 -3.58 25.04 -4.63
CA ARG A 181 -2.79 24.77 -5.83
C ARG A 181 -1.54 25.61 -5.86
N ILE A 182 -0.38 24.95 -5.75
CA ILE A 182 0.94 25.59 -5.74
C ILE A 182 1.75 25.03 -6.90
N ASP A 183 2.28 25.90 -7.75
CA ASP A 183 3.07 25.54 -8.93
C ASP A 183 2.38 24.53 -9.87
N GLY A 184 1.03 24.56 -9.89
CA GLY A 184 0.22 23.67 -10.72
C GLY A 184 -0.12 22.33 -10.07
N GLU A 185 0.36 22.04 -8.88
CA GLU A 185 0.07 20.82 -8.11
C GLU A 185 -0.87 21.11 -6.94
N ASP A 186 -1.78 20.17 -6.68
CA ASP A 186 -2.69 20.26 -5.55
C ASP A 186 -1.98 19.80 -4.28
N CYS A 187 -1.89 20.67 -3.28
CA CYS A 187 -1.34 20.37 -1.98
C CYS A 187 -2.42 20.46 -0.88
N ILE A 188 -2.22 19.70 0.17
CA ILE A 188 -3.11 19.60 1.32
C ILE A 188 -2.55 20.42 2.46
N LEU A 189 -3.37 21.27 3.05
CA LEU A 189 -2.94 22.06 4.20
C LEU A 189 -3.09 21.26 5.50
N PRO A 190 -2.04 21.18 6.33
CA PRO A 190 -2.14 20.57 7.66
C PRO A 190 -2.90 21.51 8.62
N ALA A 191 -3.58 20.95 9.61
CA ALA A 191 -4.12 21.73 10.72
C ALA A 191 -2.98 22.39 11.49
N ASP A 192 -3.17 23.64 11.91
CA ASP A 192 -2.30 24.28 12.90
C ASP A 192 -2.94 24.10 14.28
N ALA A 193 -2.34 23.25 15.08
CA ALA A 193 -2.85 22.90 16.39
C ALA A 193 -1.77 23.16 17.45
N MET A 194 -2.01 24.16 18.29
CA MET A 194 -1.04 24.59 19.32
C MET A 194 0.36 24.93 18.76
N GLY A 195 0.44 25.48 17.54
CA GLY A 195 1.73 25.79 16.88
C GLY A 195 2.46 24.55 16.35
N ILE A 196 1.77 23.44 16.20
CA ILE A 196 2.26 22.20 15.57
C ILE A 196 1.44 21.96 14.33
N LYS A 197 2.08 21.62 13.22
CA LYS A 197 1.40 21.22 11.99
C LYS A 197 0.96 19.77 12.09
N LEU A 198 -0.34 19.54 12.09
CA LEU A 198 -0.92 18.22 12.24
C LEU A 198 -1.62 17.76 10.95
N MET A 199 -1.22 16.60 10.45
CA MET A 199 -1.94 15.87 9.43
C MET A 199 -2.29 14.49 9.95
N SER A 200 -3.55 14.08 9.83
CA SER A 200 -4.02 12.80 10.30
C SER A 200 -4.87 12.12 9.25
N ILE A 201 -4.72 10.81 9.15
CA ILE A 201 -5.63 9.98 8.35
C ILE A 201 -7.08 10.11 8.83
N GLY A 202 -7.28 10.43 10.12
CA GLY A 202 -8.59 10.68 10.73
C GLY A 202 -9.34 11.88 10.16
N PHE A 203 -8.68 12.78 9.44
CA PHE A 203 -9.36 13.89 8.74
C PHE A 203 -10.07 13.45 7.47
N PHE A 204 -9.73 12.29 6.92
CA PHE A 204 -10.23 11.78 5.64
C PHE A 204 -11.18 10.59 5.79
N ILE A 205 -11.14 9.92 6.95
CA ILE A 205 -11.89 8.69 7.19
C ILE A 205 -12.93 8.92 8.28
N LYS A 206 -14.19 8.64 7.96
CA LYS A 206 -15.21 8.58 9.01
C LYS A 206 -15.03 7.30 9.83
N PRO A 207 -15.28 7.32 11.14
CA PRO A 207 -15.15 6.13 11.98
C PRO A 207 -15.91 4.89 11.48
N SER A 208 -17.07 5.11 10.79
CA SER A 208 -17.85 4.05 10.15
C SER A 208 -17.14 3.39 8.97
N ASP A 209 -16.25 4.08 8.31
CA ASP A 209 -15.65 3.65 7.04
C ASP A 209 -14.29 2.98 7.26
N ALA A 210 -13.67 3.20 8.43
CA ALA A 210 -12.36 2.63 8.80
C ALA A 210 -12.35 1.08 8.75
N LEU A 211 -13.49 0.45 9.01
CA LEU A 211 -13.65 -1.01 8.93
C LEU A 211 -13.60 -1.57 7.50
N ILE A 212 -13.82 -0.73 6.49
CA ILE A 212 -13.89 -1.12 5.08
C ILE A 212 -12.56 -0.89 4.38
N TRP A 213 -11.67 -0.11 4.96
CA TRP A 213 -10.38 0.21 4.39
C TRP A 213 -9.44 -1.00 4.42
N ARG A 214 -9.16 -1.54 3.24
CA ARG A 214 -8.16 -2.59 3.08
C ARG A 214 -6.76 -1.95 3.05
N ASP A 215 -5.75 -2.69 3.47
CA ASP A 215 -4.35 -2.24 3.59
C ASP A 215 -3.85 -1.43 2.38
N ALA A 216 -4.22 -1.81 1.16
CA ALA A 216 -3.82 -1.10 -0.05
C ALA A 216 -4.44 0.30 -0.17
N MET A 217 -5.70 0.49 0.24
CA MET A 217 -6.37 1.81 0.22
C MET A 217 -5.75 2.73 1.26
N ALA A 218 -5.52 2.19 2.44
CA ALA A 218 -4.89 2.86 3.55
C ALA A 218 -3.46 3.32 3.21
N THR A 219 -2.67 2.45 2.61
CA THR A 219 -1.30 2.77 2.15
C THR A 219 -1.30 3.86 1.10
N ASN A 220 -2.24 3.83 0.13
CA ASN A 220 -2.33 4.87 -0.90
C ASN A 220 -2.72 6.24 -0.32
N ALA A 221 -3.65 6.29 0.63
CA ALA A 221 -4.03 7.53 1.30
C ALA A 221 -2.86 8.11 2.12
N LEU A 222 -2.15 7.26 2.86
CA LEU A 222 -0.95 7.67 3.58
C LEU A 222 0.12 8.22 2.65
N ARG A 223 0.35 7.58 1.49
CA ARG A 223 1.28 8.06 0.47
C ARG A 223 0.88 9.46 -0.01
N GLN A 224 -0.40 9.69 -0.32
CA GLN A 224 -0.89 11.00 -0.69
C GLN A 224 -0.68 12.03 0.42
N MET A 225 -1.02 11.71 1.66
CA MET A 225 -0.79 12.59 2.80
C MET A 225 0.70 12.94 2.97
N ILE A 226 1.59 11.97 2.82
CA ILE A 226 3.03 12.20 2.92
C ILE A 226 3.51 13.17 1.86
N HIS A 227 3.13 12.95 0.59
CA HIS A 227 3.65 13.71 -0.54
C HIS A 227 2.94 15.02 -0.80
N GLN A 228 1.63 15.10 -0.51
CA GLN A 228 0.81 16.28 -0.84
C GLN A 228 0.65 17.25 0.33
N THR A 229 1.02 16.89 1.56
CA THR A 229 0.91 17.82 2.69
C THR A 229 1.96 18.92 2.60
N LYS A 230 1.51 20.18 2.65
CA LYS A 230 2.36 21.37 2.70
C LYS A 230 2.95 21.57 4.10
N TRP A 231 3.98 20.80 4.41
CA TRP A 231 4.65 20.87 5.70
C TRP A 231 5.38 22.21 5.92
N GLY A 232 5.93 22.79 4.85
CA GLY A 232 6.86 23.92 4.94
C GLY A 232 8.17 23.50 5.60
N GLY A 233 8.95 24.48 6.05
CA GLY A 233 10.20 24.18 6.75
C GLY A 233 9.96 23.69 8.17
N LEU A 234 10.09 22.38 8.42
CA LEU A 234 10.03 21.77 9.74
C LEU A 234 11.43 21.36 10.21
N ASP A 235 11.70 21.51 11.50
CA ASP A 235 12.91 20.98 12.11
C ASP A 235 12.69 19.48 12.46
N PHE A 236 11.48 19.13 12.91
CA PHE A 236 11.07 17.76 13.21
C PHE A 236 9.69 17.42 12.64
N LEU A 237 9.58 16.25 12.04
CA LEU A 237 8.30 15.60 11.75
C LEU A 237 8.22 14.31 12.57
N LEU A 238 7.25 14.22 13.47
CA LEU A 238 6.95 13.01 14.22
C LEU A 238 5.89 12.21 13.49
N VAL A 239 6.15 10.92 13.27
CA VAL A 239 5.22 10.01 12.61
C VAL A 239 4.65 9.05 13.63
N ASP A 240 3.38 9.20 13.97
CA ASP A 240 2.65 8.30 14.86
C ASP A 240 2.20 7.07 14.08
N LEU A 241 2.96 5.98 14.18
CA LEU A 241 2.70 4.75 13.43
C LEU A 241 1.58 3.91 14.08
N PRO A 242 0.85 3.07 13.33
CA PRO A 242 -0.04 2.11 13.94
C PRO A 242 0.71 1.14 14.87
N PRO A 243 0.04 0.43 15.78
CA PRO A 243 0.70 -0.58 16.60
C PRO A 243 1.13 -1.79 15.76
N GLY A 244 2.21 -2.45 16.18
CA GLY A 244 2.74 -3.65 15.51
C GLY A 244 3.84 -3.35 14.49
N THR A 245 4.01 -4.24 13.49
CA THR A 245 5.08 -4.22 12.49
C THR A 245 4.54 -4.57 11.08
N GLY A 246 3.37 -4.07 10.71
CA GLY A 246 2.69 -4.43 9.46
C GLY A 246 3.14 -3.62 8.23
N GLY A 247 2.45 -3.84 7.09
CA GLY A 247 2.77 -3.21 5.81
C GLY A 247 2.72 -1.69 5.81
N VAL A 248 1.90 -1.08 6.67
CA VAL A 248 1.82 0.39 6.83
C VAL A 248 3.15 0.97 7.31
N HIS A 249 3.85 0.31 8.24
CA HIS A 249 5.17 0.73 8.71
C HIS A 249 6.17 0.79 7.56
N LEU A 250 6.24 -0.27 6.76
CA LEU A 250 7.14 -0.35 5.61
C LEU A 250 6.80 0.70 4.56
N ALA A 251 5.50 0.97 4.33
CA ALA A 251 5.07 2.01 3.40
C ALA A 251 5.52 3.40 3.87
N VAL A 252 5.29 3.75 5.13
CA VAL A 252 5.73 5.05 5.69
C VAL A 252 7.26 5.18 5.63
N ILE A 253 7.99 4.12 6.00
CA ILE A 253 9.46 4.11 5.99
C ILE A 253 10.00 4.27 4.58
N SER A 254 9.36 3.67 3.57
CA SER A 254 9.80 3.76 2.17
C SER A 254 9.53 5.14 1.55
N GLU A 255 8.47 5.82 1.99
CA GLU A 255 8.05 7.11 1.43
C GLU A 255 8.67 8.31 2.17
N LEU A 256 9.02 8.16 3.44
CA LEU A 256 9.68 9.17 4.24
C LEU A 256 11.12 8.78 4.55
N LYS A 257 12.03 9.72 4.42
CA LYS A 257 13.42 9.54 4.88
C LYS A 257 13.46 9.58 6.41
N VAL A 258 13.01 8.50 7.06
CA VAL A 258 13.02 8.38 8.52
C VAL A 258 14.47 8.42 9.02
N THR A 259 14.76 9.36 9.92
CA THR A 259 16.10 9.57 10.47
C THR A 259 16.34 8.87 11.79
N GLY A 260 15.28 8.40 12.45
CA GLY A 260 15.36 7.65 13.70
C GLY A 260 13.99 7.15 14.14
N ALA A 261 13.99 6.15 15.00
CA ALA A 261 12.79 5.58 15.59
C ALA A 261 12.81 5.66 17.12
N VAL A 262 11.68 5.98 17.71
CA VAL A 262 11.41 5.91 19.16
C VAL A 262 10.40 4.79 19.37
N ILE A 263 10.68 3.86 20.28
CA ILE A 263 9.78 2.74 20.56
C ILE A 263 9.16 2.94 21.94
N VAL A 264 7.83 2.94 22.00
CA VAL A 264 7.05 3.07 23.23
C VAL A 264 6.60 1.69 23.69
N SER A 265 6.81 1.39 24.96
CA SER A 265 6.44 0.13 25.59
C SER A 265 5.94 0.34 27.00
N THR A 266 5.48 -0.75 27.61
CA THR A 266 5.18 -0.87 29.02
C THR A 266 6.03 -1.99 29.63
N PRO A 267 6.21 -2.07 30.97
CA PRO A 267 7.11 -3.04 31.60
C PRO A 267 6.66 -4.50 31.52
N GLN A 268 5.43 -4.76 31.05
CA GLN A 268 4.92 -6.13 30.97
C GLN A 268 5.74 -6.97 29.97
N GLN A 269 6.09 -8.18 30.35
CA GLN A 269 6.93 -9.07 29.54
C GLN A 269 6.41 -9.29 28.11
N VAL A 270 5.09 -9.35 27.92
CA VAL A 270 4.47 -9.47 26.61
C VAL A 270 4.77 -8.26 25.73
N ALA A 271 4.69 -7.05 26.31
CA ALA A 271 5.01 -5.81 25.57
C ALA A 271 6.50 -5.74 25.21
N VAL A 272 7.38 -6.17 26.12
CA VAL A 272 8.83 -6.24 25.89
C VAL A 272 9.19 -7.22 24.76
N ALA A 273 8.50 -8.35 24.66
CA ALA A 273 8.70 -9.30 23.56
C ALA A 273 8.35 -8.65 22.19
N ASP A 274 7.30 -7.84 22.14
CA ASP A 274 6.90 -7.13 20.92
C ASP A 274 7.85 -5.96 20.58
N VAL A 275 8.45 -5.33 21.59
CA VAL A 275 9.51 -4.30 21.38
C VAL A 275 10.69 -4.87 20.62
N ARG A 276 11.11 -6.10 20.91
CA ARG A 276 12.23 -6.76 20.20
C ARG A 276 11.95 -6.86 18.72
N ARG A 277 10.72 -7.27 18.33
CA ARG A 277 10.30 -7.33 16.92
C ARG A 277 10.32 -5.95 16.26
N GLY A 278 9.87 -4.91 16.98
CA GLY A 278 9.93 -3.54 16.50
C GLY A 278 11.36 -3.06 16.25
N VAL A 279 12.28 -3.35 17.19
CA VAL A 279 13.71 -3.03 17.05
C VAL A 279 14.32 -3.77 15.85
N GLU A 280 14.04 -5.07 15.71
CA GLU A 280 14.52 -5.88 14.59
C GLU A 280 14.02 -5.36 13.24
N MET A 281 12.76 -4.94 13.16
CA MET A 281 12.20 -4.34 11.93
C MET A 281 12.99 -3.08 11.53
N PHE A 282 13.26 -2.15 12.44
CA PHE A 282 14.01 -0.94 12.13
C PHE A 282 15.48 -1.20 11.80
N ARG A 283 16.07 -2.26 12.34
CA ARG A 283 17.47 -2.66 12.12
C ARG A 283 17.68 -3.58 10.91
N ALA A 284 16.59 -4.06 10.28
CA ALA A 284 16.70 -4.98 9.14
C ALA A 284 17.56 -4.37 8.01
N ASP A 285 18.37 -5.19 7.33
CA ASP A 285 19.39 -4.82 6.33
C ASP A 285 18.90 -3.88 5.20
N LYS A 286 17.59 -3.84 4.96
CA LYS A 286 17.01 -2.95 3.93
C LYS A 286 16.40 -1.67 4.48
N ILE A 287 16.37 -1.53 5.80
CA ILE A 287 15.69 -0.41 6.49
C ILE A 287 16.72 0.47 7.20
N GLU A 288 17.61 -0.11 8.01
CA GLU A 288 18.76 0.52 8.66
C GLU A 288 18.44 1.83 9.41
N ILE A 289 17.27 1.91 10.04
CA ILE A 289 16.85 3.09 10.80
C ILE A 289 17.33 2.94 12.25
N PRO A 290 18.10 3.90 12.76
CA PRO A 290 18.56 3.85 14.15
C PRO A 290 17.40 3.99 15.12
N VAL A 291 17.30 3.09 16.10
CA VAL A 291 16.43 3.24 17.26
C VAL A 291 17.11 4.19 18.24
N VAL A 292 16.62 5.44 18.29
CA VAL A 292 17.24 6.52 19.09
C VAL A 292 16.84 6.47 20.55
N GLY A 293 15.78 5.73 20.89
CA GLY A 293 15.35 5.54 22.27
C GLY A 293 14.19 4.58 22.42
N ILE A 294 14.06 4.04 23.62
CA ILE A 294 12.91 3.26 24.07
C ILE A 294 12.31 3.99 25.26
N ILE A 295 11.00 4.25 25.22
CA ILE A 295 10.26 4.90 26.29
C ILE A 295 9.41 3.85 26.99
N GLU A 296 9.76 3.56 28.24
CA GLU A 296 8.94 2.74 29.13
C GLU A 296 7.86 3.63 29.76
N ASN A 297 6.62 3.39 29.37
CA ASN A 297 5.44 4.11 29.87
C ASN A 297 4.67 3.22 30.85
N MET A 298 3.88 3.84 31.73
CA MET A 298 3.07 3.12 32.73
C MET A 298 3.91 2.20 33.65
N ALA A 299 5.15 2.61 33.97
CA ALA A 299 6.06 1.82 34.76
C ALA A 299 5.71 1.86 36.25
N TRP A 300 5.06 2.91 36.70
CA TRP A 300 4.73 3.14 38.12
C TRP A 300 3.23 3.41 38.28
N PHE A 301 2.64 2.76 39.26
CA PHE A 301 1.28 3.04 39.72
C PHE A 301 1.39 3.53 41.17
N THR A 302 0.89 4.72 41.42
CA THR A 302 0.76 5.29 42.78
C THR A 302 -0.67 5.21 43.22
#